data_7611f2d508f8a4b33e1f89b43bbb90a8
#
_entry.id   7611f2d508f8a4b33e1f89b43bbb90a8
#
_cell.length_a   1.000
_cell.length_b   1.000
_cell.length_c   1.000
_cell.angle_alpha   90.00
_cell.angle_beta   90.00
_cell.angle_gamma   90.00
#
_symmetry.space_group_name_H-M   'P 1'
#
loop_
_entity.id
_entity.type
_entity.pdbx_description
1 polymer ?
#
loop_
_entity_poly.entity_id
_entity_poly.type
_entity_poly.pdbx_seq_one_letter_code
_entity_poly.pdbx_strand_id
1 'polypeptide(L)'
;LFHQFLSAVPLDAQIILVGDEDQLPSVGPGQVFKDLIDSKTIPRVNLTEVYRQQDGSSIIELAHRMKLGQPIDITQRFHDRSFINCGTDQIPIVVEKVVNSAVNKGYDMSDIQVLAPMYKGNAGIKRLNQILQTILNPKEKDTREIEFGDVVFRKGDKVLQLVNRPNDNIFNGDIGVIVGIFWAKENALNKDVLVVDFEGN
;
A
#
# COMPACT_ATOMS: atom_id res chain seq x y z
N LEU A 1 14.89 -20.63 -2.93
CA LEU A 1 15.51 -19.29 -3.07
C LEU A 1 16.57 -19.04 -1.98
N PHE A 2 16.22 -19.08 -0.68
CA PHE A 2 17.17 -18.80 0.42
C PHE A 2 18.33 -19.81 0.47
N HIS A 3 18.06 -21.10 0.27
CA HIS A 3 19.10 -22.13 0.15
C HIS A 3 20.07 -21.84 -1.01
N GLN A 4 19.56 -21.47 -2.18
CA GLN A 4 20.39 -21.09 -3.34
C GLN A 4 21.25 -19.87 -3.04
N PHE A 5 20.69 -18.89 -2.35
CA PHE A 5 21.44 -17.71 -1.89
C PHE A 5 22.60 -18.14 -0.99
N LEU A 6 22.34 -18.92 0.05
CA LEU A 6 23.39 -19.38 0.96
C LEU A 6 24.47 -20.23 0.26
N SER A 7 24.08 -21.02 -0.74
CA SER A 7 25.04 -21.82 -1.53
C SER A 7 25.95 -20.99 -2.43
N ALA A 8 25.54 -19.76 -2.75
CA ALA A 8 26.28 -18.85 -3.60
C ALA A 8 27.13 -17.84 -2.82
N VAL A 9 26.89 -17.69 -1.52
CA VAL A 9 27.65 -16.76 -0.67
C VAL A 9 29.02 -17.32 -0.35
N PRO A 10 30.13 -16.54 -0.48
CA PRO A 10 31.47 -16.92 -0.05
C PRO A 10 31.50 -17.28 1.43
N LEU A 11 32.35 -18.25 1.82
CA LEU A 11 32.42 -18.73 3.19
C LEU A 11 32.94 -17.69 4.20
N ASP A 12 33.62 -16.69 3.75
CA ASP A 12 34.17 -15.58 4.52
C ASP A 12 33.25 -14.35 4.56
N ALA A 13 32.09 -14.43 3.91
CA ALA A 13 31.12 -13.33 3.90
C ALA A 13 30.34 -13.26 5.20
N GLN A 14 30.15 -12.05 5.72
CA GLN A 14 29.24 -11.76 6.81
C GLN A 14 27.85 -11.45 6.24
N ILE A 15 26.82 -12.13 6.76
CA ILE A 15 25.44 -11.92 6.35
C ILE A 15 24.69 -11.24 7.50
N ILE A 16 24.04 -10.12 7.19
CA ILE A 16 23.11 -9.44 8.10
C ILE A 16 21.72 -9.50 7.46
N LEU A 17 20.80 -10.14 8.15
CA LEU A 17 19.39 -10.22 7.76
C LEU A 17 18.60 -9.18 8.54
N VAL A 18 17.88 -8.33 7.84
CA VAL A 18 17.02 -7.30 8.43
C VAL A 18 15.58 -7.54 7.99
N GLY A 19 14.64 -7.52 8.91
CA GLY A 19 13.24 -7.76 8.60
C GLY A 19 12.34 -7.60 9.82
N ASP A 20 11.07 -7.87 9.62
CA ASP A 20 10.03 -7.81 10.65
C ASP A 20 9.23 -9.12 10.60
N GLU A 21 9.36 -9.92 11.67
CA GLU A 21 8.70 -11.24 11.78
C GLU A 21 7.17 -11.16 11.93
N ASP A 22 6.66 -9.97 12.29
CA ASP A 22 5.24 -9.73 12.52
C ASP A 22 4.52 -9.21 11.25
N GLN A 23 5.28 -8.85 10.21
CA GLN A 23 4.69 -8.49 8.91
C GLN A 23 4.25 -9.73 8.13
N LEU A 24 3.44 -9.51 7.10
CA LEU A 24 2.96 -10.58 6.24
C LEU A 24 4.15 -11.37 5.67
N PRO A 25 4.12 -12.71 5.75
CA PRO A 25 5.18 -13.54 5.20
C PRO A 25 5.21 -13.47 3.67
N SER A 26 6.31 -13.92 3.08
CA SER A 26 6.42 -14.08 1.63
C SER A 26 5.34 -15.03 1.10
N VAL A 27 4.85 -14.76 -0.12
CA VAL A 27 3.89 -15.64 -0.79
C VAL A 27 4.60 -16.96 -1.17
N GLY A 28 4.13 -18.07 -0.60
CA GLY A 28 4.70 -19.41 -0.81
C GLY A 28 5.01 -20.14 0.50
N PRO A 29 5.47 -21.37 0.43
CA PRO A 29 5.77 -22.18 1.62
C PRO A 29 7.04 -21.68 2.33
N GLY A 30 6.97 -21.60 3.67
CA GLY A 30 8.09 -21.26 4.54
C GLY A 30 8.10 -19.80 5.00
N GLN A 31 8.63 -19.60 6.20
CA GLN A 31 8.81 -18.30 6.85
C GLN A 31 10.27 -18.16 7.31
N VAL A 32 11.19 -18.19 6.35
CA VAL A 32 12.64 -18.31 6.60
C VAL A 32 13.14 -17.35 7.69
N PHE A 33 12.73 -16.07 7.64
CA PHE A 33 13.19 -15.08 8.62
C PHE A 33 12.71 -15.44 10.04
N LYS A 34 11.43 -15.78 10.18
CA LYS A 34 10.86 -16.21 11.45
C LYS A 34 11.46 -17.53 11.93
N ASP A 35 11.62 -18.50 11.04
CA ASP A 35 12.22 -19.81 11.38
C ASP A 35 13.65 -19.64 11.89
N LEU A 36 14.44 -18.73 11.31
CA LEU A 36 15.80 -18.40 11.78
C LEU A 36 15.78 -17.76 13.17
N ILE A 37 14.82 -16.87 13.45
CA ILE A 37 14.64 -16.25 14.76
C ILE A 37 14.25 -17.31 15.80
N ASP A 38 13.27 -18.15 15.48
CA ASP A 38 12.74 -19.18 16.37
C ASP A 38 13.77 -20.29 16.67
N SER A 39 14.69 -20.55 15.74
CA SER A 39 15.77 -21.53 15.94
C SER A 39 16.73 -21.17 17.08
N LYS A 40 16.86 -19.89 17.41
CA LYS A 40 17.78 -19.34 18.43
C LYS A 40 19.26 -19.71 18.19
N THR A 41 19.61 -20.15 17.00
CA THR A 41 20.98 -20.54 16.63
C THR A 41 21.82 -19.39 16.13
N ILE A 42 21.19 -18.29 15.74
CA ILE A 42 21.85 -17.11 15.17
C ILE A 42 21.70 -15.93 16.14
N PRO A 43 22.79 -15.18 16.41
CA PRO A 43 22.70 -13.95 17.18
C PRO A 43 21.70 -12.98 16.58
N ARG A 44 20.89 -12.34 17.44
CA ARG A 44 19.88 -11.37 16.98
C ARG A 44 19.86 -10.11 17.83
N VAL A 45 19.44 -9.01 17.23
CA VAL A 45 19.10 -7.76 17.89
C VAL A 45 17.65 -7.45 17.59
N ASN A 46 16.86 -7.24 18.60
CA ASN A 46 15.46 -6.82 18.46
C ASN A 46 15.37 -5.31 18.67
N LEU A 47 14.80 -4.60 17.69
CA LEU A 47 14.45 -3.20 17.83
C LEU A 47 13.07 -3.12 18.46
N THR A 48 12.97 -2.52 19.65
CA THR A 48 11.74 -2.47 20.45
C THR A 48 11.10 -1.10 20.52
N GLU A 49 11.84 -0.06 20.11
CA GLU A 49 11.34 1.31 20.15
C GLU A 49 10.72 1.72 18.82
N VAL A 50 9.55 2.34 18.87
CA VAL A 50 8.79 2.82 17.70
C VAL A 50 8.91 4.34 17.63
N TYR A 51 9.63 4.83 16.62
CA TYR A 51 9.85 6.28 16.41
C TYR A 51 8.90 6.91 15.39
N ARG A 52 8.14 6.11 14.64
CA ARG A 52 7.35 6.58 13.49
C ARG A 52 6.08 7.34 13.88
N GLN A 53 5.59 7.16 15.08
CA GLN A 53 4.36 7.77 15.58
C GLN A 53 4.60 8.41 16.96
N GLN A 54 3.83 9.45 17.28
CA GLN A 54 3.94 10.15 18.58
C GLN A 54 3.63 9.20 19.75
N ASP A 55 4.26 9.44 20.87
CA ASP A 55 3.96 8.74 22.12
C ASP A 55 2.46 8.85 22.45
N GLY A 56 1.85 7.70 22.79
CA GLY A 56 0.43 7.64 23.13
C GLY A 56 -0.52 7.37 21.96
N SER A 57 -0.02 6.99 20.77
CA SER A 57 -0.88 6.58 19.66
C SER A 57 -1.67 5.31 19.98
N SER A 58 -3.00 5.39 19.86
CA SER A 58 -3.88 4.25 20.05
C SER A 58 -3.73 3.18 18.94
N ILE A 59 -3.15 3.57 17.80
CA ILE A 59 -2.85 2.66 16.69
C ILE A 59 -1.71 1.73 17.07
N ILE A 60 -0.64 2.27 17.68
CA ILE A 60 0.50 1.47 18.16
C ILE A 60 0.04 0.51 19.26
N GLU A 61 -0.74 1.01 20.23
CA GLU A 61 -1.28 0.18 21.31
C GLU A 61 -2.11 -0.98 20.75
N LEU A 62 -2.99 -0.68 19.77
CA LEU A 62 -3.79 -1.69 19.09
C LEU A 62 -2.90 -2.75 18.42
N ALA A 63 -1.91 -2.35 17.65
CA ALA A 63 -1.00 -3.25 16.96
C ALA A 63 -0.23 -4.13 17.95
N HIS A 64 0.26 -3.55 19.05
CA HIS A 64 0.97 -4.27 20.10
C HIS A 64 0.08 -5.32 20.81
N ARG A 65 -1.16 -4.96 21.16
CA ARG A 65 -2.12 -5.91 21.73
C ARG A 65 -2.45 -7.04 20.76
N MET A 66 -2.64 -6.73 19.47
CA MET A 66 -2.86 -7.74 18.43
C MET A 66 -1.70 -8.73 18.35
N LYS A 67 -0.45 -8.23 18.34
CA LYS A 67 0.76 -9.05 18.35
C LYS A 67 0.81 -10.01 19.56
N LEU A 68 0.41 -9.54 20.73
CA LEU A 68 0.41 -10.32 21.96
C LEU A 68 -0.83 -11.22 22.13
N GLY A 69 -1.77 -11.23 21.19
CA GLY A 69 -3.03 -11.98 21.29
C GLY A 69 -3.92 -11.52 22.45
N GLN A 70 -3.75 -10.27 22.91
CA GLN A 70 -4.53 -9.72 24.01
C GLN A 70 -5.94 -9.33 23.58
N PRO A 71 -6.94 -9.34 24.48
CA PRO A 71 -8.28 -8.88 24.20
C PRO A 71 -8.28 -7.41 23.74
N ILE A 72 -9.01 -7.12 22.65
CA ILE A 72 -9.10 -5.79 22.06
C ILE A 72 -10.55 -5.40 21.94
N ASP A 73 -10.92 -4.23 22.45
CA ASP A 73 -12.16 -3.56 22.10
C ASP A 73 -11.91 -2.63 20.90
N ILE A 74 -12.24 -3.12 19.70
CA ILE A 74 -12.09 -2.36 18.47
C ILE A 74 -13.13 -1.25 18.34
N THR A 75 -14.23 -1.30 19.11
CA THR A 75 -15.33 -0.33 19.05
C THR A 75 -15.03 0.95 19.82
N GLN A 76 -14.05 0.93 20.70
CA GLN A 76 -13.61 2.11 21.44
C GLN A 76 -13.08 3.17 20.47
N ARG A 77 -13.57 4.40 20.62
CA ARG A 77 -13.15 5.55 19.79
C ARG A 77 -11.95 6.26 20.42
N PHE A 78 -11.01 6.61 19.57
CA PHE A 78 -9.83 7.41 19.92
C PHE A 78 -9.72 8.59 18.96
N HIS A 79 -8.83 9.54 19.27
CA HIS A 79 -8.63 10.71 18.41
C HIS A 79 -7.96 10.34 17.07
N ASP A 80 -7.13 9.28 17.07
CA ASP A 80 -6.31 8.82 15.93
C ASP A 80 -6.84 7.53 15.26
N ARG A 81 -7.90 6.91 15.79
CA ARG A 81 -8.57 5.76 15.15
C ARG A 81 -10.05 5.67 15.50
N SER A 82 -10.81 5.08 14.61
CA SER A 82 -12.20 4.71 14.85
C SER A 82 -12.54 3.41 14.11
N PHE A 83 -13.53 2.71 14.62
CA PHE A 83 -14.10 1.53 13.99
C PHE A 83 -15.55 1.82 13.61
N ILE A 84 -15.92 1.48 12.37
CA ILE A 84 -17.29 1.64 11.86
C ILE A 84 -17.84 0.26 11.53
N ASN A 85 -18.77 -0.23 12.33
CA ASN A 85 -19.44 -1.48 12.07
C ASN A 85 -20.49 -1.30 10.96
N CYS A 86 -20.33 -2.02 9.86
CA CYS A 86 -21.28 -1.98 8.74
C CYS A 86 -21.27 -3.31 7.96
N GLY A 87 -22.36 -3.60 7.25
CA GLY A 87 -22.44 -4.74 6.33
C GLY A 87 -21.56 -4.52 5.10
N THR A 88 -21.18 -5.61 4.45
CA THR A 88 -20.31 -5.59 3.25
C THR A 88 -20.86 -4.67 2.14
N ASP A 89 -22.19 -4.67 1.95
CA ASP A 89 -22.83 -3.82 0.94
C ASP A 89 -22.81 -2.32 1.29
N GLN A 90 -22.60 -2.00 2.54
CA GLN A 90 -22.52 -0.62 3.03
C GLN A 90 -21.10 -0.05 2.97
N ILE A 91 -20.08 -0.91 2.83
CA ILE A 91 -18.67 -0.48 2.82
C ILE A 91 -18.40 0.64 1.80
N PRO A 92 -18.86 0.54 0.53
CA PRO A 92 -18.63 1.62 -0.45
C PRO A 92 -19.17 2.97 0.01
N ILE A 93 -20.39 2.98 0.56
CA ILE A 93 -21.06 4.18 1.07
C ILE A 93 -20.32 4.76 2.27
N VAL A 94 -19.83 3.89 3.16
CA VAL A 94 -19.04 4.31 4.34
C VAL A 94 -17.71 4.91 3.91
N VAL A 95 -16.99 4.24 2.99
CA VAL A 95 -15.72 4.75 2.45
C VAL A 95 -15.92 6.10 1.78
N GLU A 96 -16.95 6.24 0.93
CA GLU A 96 -17.31 7.50 0.29
C GLU A 96 -17.53 8.62 1.31
N LYS A 97 -18.32 8.37 2.36
CA LYS A 97 -18.60 9.37 3.41
C LYS A 97 -17.35 9.75 4.19
N VAL A 98 -16.51 8.77 4.53
CA VAL A 98 -15.26 9.02 5.28
C VAL A 98 -14.29 9.85 4.44
N VAL A 99 -14.10 9.50 3.17
CA VAL A 99 -13.18 10.22 2.28
C VAL A 99 -13.69 11.63 1.99
N ASN A 100 -15.00 11.81 1.69
CA ASN A 100 -15.58 13.14 1.52
C ASN A 100 -15.41 14.00 2.79
N SER A 101 -15.57 13.40 3.99
CA SER A 101 -15.33 14.10 5.23
C SER A 101 -13.86 14.52 5.42
N ALA A 102 -12.92 13.70 4.97
CA ALA A 102 -11.49 14.02 5.00
C ALA A 102 -11.16 15.17 4.03
N VAL A 103 -11.65 15.10 2.79
CA VAL A 103 -11.48 16.16 1.79
C VAL A 103 -12.05 17.49 2.29
N ASN A 104 -13.24 17.48 2.91
CA ASN A 104 -13.84 18.68 3.50
C ASN A 104 -13.04 19.27 4.67
N LYS A 105 -12.16 18.47 5.29
CA LYS A 105 -11.23 18.92 6.35
C LYS A 105 -9.88 19.38 5.79
N GLY A 106 -9.69 19.36 4.46
CA GLY A 106 -8.47 19.81 3.79
C GLY A 106 -7.43 18.74 3.54
N TYR A 107 -7.76 17.45 3.77
CA TYR A 107 -6.90 16.35 3.33
C TYR A 107 -6.99 16.17 1.82
N ASP A 108 -5.86 15.96 1.17
CA ASP A 108 -5.80 15.68 -0.26
C ASP A 108 -5.57 14.17 -0.57
N MET A 109 -5.42 13.86 -1.85
CA MET A 109 -5.23 12.48 -2.30
C MET A 109 -3.92 11.87 -1.78
N SER A 110 -2.87 12.66 -1.54
CA SER A 110 -1.59 12.18 -1.01
C SER A 110 -1.73 11.71 0.44
N ASP A 111 -2.60 12.36 1.22
CA ASP A 111 -2.83 12.05 2.62
C ASP A 111 -3.71 10.81 2.85
N ILE A 112 -4.44 10.35 1.82
CA ILE A 112 -5.47 9.31 1.94
C ILE A 112 -5.02 8.02 1.29
N GLN A 113 -5.03 6.91 2.04
CA GLN A 113 -4.82 5.58 1.53
C GLN A 113 -5.94 4.64 1.98
N VAL A 114 -6.60 3.99 1.02
CA VAL A 114 -7.62 2.97 1.30
C VAL A 114 -7.06 1.59 1.00
N LEU A 115 -7.18 0.68 1.97
CA LEU A 115 -6.75 -0.71 1.84
C LEU A 115 -7.97 -1.62 1.83
N ALA A 116 -7.99 -2.58 0.92
CA ALA A 116 -9.04 -3.60 0.85
C ALA A 116 -8.43 -4.98 0.59
N PRO A 117 -8.95 -6.05 1.22
CA PRO A 117 -8.36 -7.39 1.12
C PRO A 117 -8.73 -8.12 -0.18
N MET A 118 -9.65 -7.59 -0.98
CA MET A 118 -10.16 -8.24 -2.19
C MET A 118 -10.12 -7.32 -3.41
N TYR A 119 -9.85 -7.90 -4.58
CA TYR A 119 -9.88 -7.16 -5.85
C TYR A 119 -11.29 -6.97 -6.41
N LYS A 120 -12.15 -7.98 -6.27
CA LYS A 120 -13.50 -8.03 -6.84
C LYS A 120 -14.57 -7.88 -5.77
N GLY A 121 -15.81 -7.65 -6.22
CA GLY A 121 -16.96 -7.49 -5.34
C GLY A 121 -17.22 -6.04 -4.95
N ASN A 122 -18.30 -5.83 -4.22
CA ASN A 122 -18.80 -4.50 -3.88
C ASN A 122 -17.81 -3.71 -3.00
N ALA A 123 -17.12 -4.39 -2.08
CA ALA A 123 -16.09 -3.83 -1.21
C ALA A 123 -14.65 -4.07 -1.74
N GLY A 124 -14.50 -4.46 -3.01
CA GLY A 124 -13.19 -4.75 -3.61
C GLY A 124 -12.50 -3.51 -4.17
N ILE A 125 -11.17 -3.62 -4.34
CA ILE A 125 -10.29 -2.55 -4.84
C ILE A 125 -10.84 -1.90 -6.12
N LYS A 126 -11.33 -2.70 -7.10
CA LYS A 126 -11.86 -2.15 -8.36
C LYS A 126 -13.01 -1.18 -8.12
N ARG A 127 -13.97 -1.56 -7.29
CA ARG A 127 -15.13 -0.71 -7.01
C ARG A 127 -14.76 0.52 -6.17
N LEU A 128 -13.91 0.32 -5.16
CA LEU A 128 -13.47 1.40 -4.31
C LEU A 128 -12.63 2.43 -5.09
N ASN A 129 -11.74 1.99 -5.98
CA ASN A 129 -10.97 2.91 -6.83
C ASN A 129 -11.86 3.78 -7.73
N GLN A 130 -12.95 3.24 -8.29
CA GLN A 130 -13.90 4.04 -9.08
C GLN A 130 -14.56 5.14 -8.25
N ILE A 131 -14.96 4.80 -7.01
CA ILE A 131 -15.56 5.77 -6.07
C ILE A 131 -14.53 6.83 -5.69
N LEU A 132 -13.34 6.40 -5.31
CA LEU A 132 -12.25 7.29 -4.88
C LEU A 132 -11.80 8.22 -6.00
N GLN A 133 -11.67 7.74 -7.23
CA GLN A 133 -11.34 8.56 -8.39
C GLN A 133 -12.38 9.67 -8.60
N THR A 134 -13.66 9.34 -8.43
CA THR A 134 -14.74 10.34 -8.58
C THR A 134 -14.66 11.44 -7.53
N ILE A 135 -14.21 11.11 -6.31
CA ILE A 135 -14.12 12.05 -5.19
C ILE A 135 -12.82 12.86 -5.25
N LEU A 136 -11.69 12.15 -5.42
CA LEU A 136 -10.35 12.72 -5.25
C LEU A 136 -9.79 13.32 -6.54
N ASN A 137 -10.25 12.82 -7.69
CA ASN A 137 -9.83 13.30 -9.01
C ASN A 137 -11.05 13.33 -9.95
N PRO A 138 -12.04 14.22 -9.70
CA PRO A 138 -13.25 14.32 -10.52
C PRO A 138 -12.94 14.65 -11.96
N LYS A 139 -13.73 14.10 -12.87
CA LYS A 139 -13.58 14.37 -14.31
C LYS A 139 -14.03 15.80 -14.62
N GLU A 140 -13.12 16.58 -15.17
CA GLU A 140 -13.38 17.89 -15.73
C GLU A 140 -13.50 17.79 -17.27
N LYS A 141 -13.94 18.90 -17.91
CA LYS A 141 -14.24 18.93 -19.35
C LYS A 141 -13.06 18.54 -20.24
N ASP A 142 -11.84 18.93 -19.85
CA ASP A 142 -10.60 18.70 -20.63
C ASP A 142 -9.69 17.63 -20.00
N THR A 143 -10.20 16.86 -19.05
CA THR A 143 -9.43 15.81 -18.38
C THR A 143 -9.15 14.66 -19.34
N ARG A 144 -7.87 14.35 -19.54
CA ARG A 144 -7.45 13.20 -20.34
C ARG A 144 -7.61 11.90 -19.55
N GLU A 145 -8.20 10.93 -20.21
CA GLU A 145 -8.41 9.56 -19.68
C GLU A 145 -7.95 8.54 -20.70
N ILE A 146 -7.53 7.39 -20.20
CA ILE A 146 -7.22 6.22 -21.01
C ILE A 146 -7.78 4.97 -20.36
N GLU A 147 -8.38 4.09 -21.16
CA GLU A 147 -8.89 2.80 -20.70
C GLU A 147 -7.84 1.72 -20.90
N PHE A 148 -7.60 0.94 -19.84
CA PHE A 148 -6.77 -0.25 -19.90
C PHE A 148 -7.51 -1.41 -19.23
N GLY A 149 -8.05 -2.31 -20.04
CA GLY A 149 -8.97 -3.35 -19.57
C GLY A 149 -10.22 -2.74 -18.94
N ASP A 150 -10.48 -3.10 -17.68
CA ASP A 150 -11.65 -2.59 -16.91
C ASP A 150 -11.33 -1.32 -16.10
N VAL A 151 -10.13 -0.76 -16.26
CA VAL A 151 -9.66 0.39 -15.48
C VAL A 151 -9.55 1.61 -16.37
N VAL A 152 -10.13 2.72 -15.92
CA VAL A 152 -9.97 4.04 -16.52
C VAL A 152 -8.92 4.80 -15.71
N PHE A 153 -7.81 5.11 -16.34
CA PHE A 153 -6.78 5.98 -15.78
C PHE A 153 -7.00 7.42 -16.21
N ARG A 154 -6.82 8.32 -15.28
CA ARG A 154 -7.03 9.77 -15.49
C ARG A 154 -5.77 10.53 -15.12
N LYS A 155 -5.44 11.58 -15.86
CA LYS A 155 -4.39 12.52 -15.44
C LYS A 155 -4.71 13.04 -14.04
N GLY A 156 -3.73 12.97 -13.14
CA GLY A 156 -3.89 13.31 -11.73
C GLY A 156 -4.17 12.10 -10.83
N ASP A 157 -4.44 10.90 -11.36
CA ASP A 157 -4.63 9.72 -10.52
C ASP A 157 -3.36 9.34 -9.78
N LYS A 158 -3.52 8.96 -8.50
CA LYS A 158 -2.51 8.29 -7.71
C LYS A 158 -2.45 6.81 -8.09
N VAL A 159 -1.27 6.33 -8.42
CA VAL A 159 -1.04 4.95 -8.88
C VAL A 159 0.04 4.26 -8.05
N LEU A 160 -0.05 2.93 -8.01
CA LEU A 160 0.90 2.07 -7.32
C LEU A 160 1.68 1.25 -8.34
N GLN A 161 3.01 1.29 -8.27
CA GLN A 161 3.86 0.41 -9.05
C GLN A 161 3.79 -1.02 -8.53
N LEU A 162 3.50 -1.97 -9.40
CA LEU A 162 3.35 -3.39 -9.03
C LEU A 162 4.56 -4.26 -9.38
N VAL A 163 5.48 -3.76 -10.22
CA VAL A 163 6.63 -4.52 -10.72
C VAL A 163 7.88 -3.65 -10.61
N ASN A 164 8.96 -4.25 -10.11
CA ASN A 164 10.25 -3.55 -10.02
C ASN A 164 10.76 -3.13 -11.40
N ARG A 165 11.21 -1.89 -11.52
CA ARG A 165 11.91 -1.31 -12.67
C ARG A 165 13.27 -0.73 -12.23
N PRO A 166 14.27 -1.58 -11.96
CA PRO A 166 15.54 -1.13 -11.36
C PRO A 166 16.30 -0.10 -12.21
N ASN A 167 16.15 -0.18 -13.53
CA ASN A 167 16.79 0.77 -14.45
C ASN A 167 16.24 2.20 -14.32
N ASP A 168 15.00 2.32 -13.87
CA ASP A 168 14.31 3.60 -13.66
C ASP A 168 14.31 3.98 -12.17
N ASN A 169 14.97 3.18 -11.31
CA ASN A 169 14.96 3.32 -9.85
C ASN A 169 13.54 3.33 -9.24
N ILE A 170 12.61 2.58 -9.83
CA ILE A 170 11.23 2.46 -9.40
C ILE A 170 10.97 1.02 -8.95
N PHE A 171 10.36 0.85 -7.79
CA PHE A 171 10.16 -0.45 -7.16
C PHE A 171 8.69 -0.77 -6.91
N ASN A 172 8.41 -2.04 -6.71
CA ASN A 172 7.09 -2.49 -6.28
C ASN A 172 6.73 -1.86 -4.92
N GLY A 173 5.60 -1.18 -4.89
CA GLY A 173 5.14 -0.44 -3.72
C GLY A 173 5.30 1.08 -3.85
N ASP A 174 6.08 1.56 -4.81
CA ASP A 174 6.23 3.00 -5.04
C ASP A 174 4.91 3.60 -5.52
N ILE A 175 4.61 4.77 -4.99
CA ILE A 175 3.41 5.53 -5.31
C ILE A 175 3.80 6.70 -6.21
N GLY A 176 3.06 6.88 -7.30
CA GLY A 176 3.25 7.99 -8.22
C GLY A 176 1.93 8.64 -8.62
N VAL A 177 2.02 9.72 -9.37
CA VAL A 177 0.88 10.45 -9.90
C VAL A 177 0.96 10.49 -11.43
N ILE A 178 -0.15 10.26 -12.13
CA ILE A 178 -0.22 10.38 -13.58
C ILE A 178 -0.17 11.86 -13.97
N VAL A 179 0.95 12.28 -14.51
CA VAL A 179 1.19 13.67 -14.93
C VAL A 179 0.89 13.92 -16.41
N GLY A 180 0.85 12.83 -17.22
CA GLY A 180 0.55 12.93 -18.65
C GLY A 180 -0.10 11.69 -19.23
N ILE A 181 -0.98 11.90 -20.21
CA ILE A 181 -1.57 10.87 -21.06
C ILE A 181 -1.41 11.32 -22.50
N PHE A 182 -0.79 10.47 -23.32
CA PHE A 182 -0.52 10.74 -24.73
C PHE A 182 -1.01 9.57 -25.58
N TRP A 183 -1.87 9.84 -26.54
CA TRP A 183 -2.32 8.83 -27.48
C TRP A 183 -1.24 8.51 -28.53
N ALA A 184 -1.36 7.36 -29.16
CA ALA A 184 -0.42 6.85 -30.17
C ALA A 184 -0.05 7.88 -31.25
N LYS A 185 -1.00 8.71 -31.66
CA LYS A 185 -0.83 9.76 -32.69
C LYS A 185 -0.04 11.00 -32.21
N GLU A 186 0.17 11.15 -30.92
CA GLU A 186 0.77 12.32 -30.29
C GLU A 186 2.22 12.11 -29.87
N ASN A 187 2.75 10.88 -30.03
CA ASN A 187 4.09 10.55 -29.58
C ASN A 187 4.85 9.69 -30.59
N ALA A 188 6.17 9.71 -30.52
CA ALA A 188 7.06 8.97 -31.41
C ALA A 188 7.01 7.44 -31.27
N LEU A 189 6.43 6.93 -30.16
CA LEU A 189 6.34 5.50 -29.88
C LEU A 189 5.16 4.84 -30.63
N ASN A 190 4.26 5.63 -31.23
CA ASN A 190 3.02 5.17 -31.87
C ASN A 190 2.19 4.22 -30.99
N LYS A 191 2.18 4.48 -29.69
CA LYS A 191 1.41 3.76 -28.68
C LYS A 191 0.82 4.73 -27.69
N ASP A 192 -0.27 4.33 -27.06
CA ASP A 192 -0.81 5.09 -25.94
C ASP A 192 0.14 5.02 -24.75
N VAL A 193 0.47 6.16 -24.15
CA VAL A 193 1.49 6.31 -23.11
C VAL A 193 0.91 7.02 -21.90
N LEU A 194 1.14 6.44 -20.73
CA LEU A 194 0.98 7.09 -19.43
C LEU A 194 2.35 7.56 -18.93
N VAL A 195 2.43 8.81 -18.53
CA VAL A 195 3.61 9.34 -17.83
C VAL A 195 3.24 9.50 -16.37
N VAL A 196 4.02 8.85 -15.53
CA VAL A 196 3.84 8.83 -14.08
C VAL A 196 5.05 9.47 -13.42
N ASP A 197 4.80 10.38 -12.51
CA ASP A 197 5.81 10.96 -11.64
C ASP A 197 5.86 10.16 -10.32
N PHE A 198 6.99 9.54 -10.05
CA PHE A 198 7.28 8.83 -8.80
C PHE A 198 8.29 9.66 -8.01
N GLU A 199 7.86 10.67 -7.30
CA GLU A 199 8.63 11.61 -6.45
C GLU A 199 10.15 11.58 -6.64
N GLY A 200 10.64 12.32 -7.64
CA GLY A 200 12.09 12.46 -7.92
C GLY A 200 12.66 11.51 -8.96
N ASN A 201 11.83 10.76 -9.67
CA ASN A 201 12.21 9.90 -10.80
C ASN A 201 11.34 10.13 -12.02
#